data_b6e56dd31a95ef3ceeec91f8e86b907b
#
_entry.id   b6e56dd31a95ef3ceeec91f8e86b907b
#
_cell.length_a   1.000
_cell.length_b   1.000
_cell.length_c   1.000
_cell.angle_alpha   90.00
_cell.angle_beta   90.00
_cell.angle_gamma   90.00
#
_symmetry.space_group_name_H-M   'P 1'
#
loop_
_entity.id
_entity.type
_entity.pdbx_description
1 polymer ?
#
loop_
_entity_poly.entity_id
_entity_poly.type
_entity_poly.pdbx_seq_one_letter_code
_entity_poly.pdbx_strand_id
1 'polypeptide(L)'
;MKTRIHHITYHDKFRSLYVQFRDCNFKCKGCIRRNSLWDEHLPLEELERLKRLKIVETMSLDEFENLIKKLDVSYAVLGGGEPTVDPLLPMIVEILSKHGVNAILLTNAWLLHGEYLERLERAGLKEVCVSIKAVTPEIHAFYTGAEVDVVLRNFRELYERGFELRAESIYIPGLIEVEEIERIAQFIASVNSSIPYRIDAYCPVKGAPWRRPTVDEVLRAVEVAEKYLSDVSFLHPEVHKSHGVIRCV
;
A
#
# COMPACT_ATOMS: atom_id res chain seq x y z
N MET A 1 1.89 24.50 -4.62
CA MET A 1 1.86 23.47 -5.69
C MET A 1 0.81 22.42 -5.34
N LYS A 2 0.03 21.91 -6.30
CA LYS A 2 -0.99 20.87 -6.09
C LYS A 2 -0.36 19.47 -6.13
N THR A 3 -0.60 18.67 -5.10
CA THR A 3 -0.20 17.27 -5.01
C THR A 3 -1.24 16.37 -5.70
N ARG A 4 -1.01 15.05 -5.69
CA ARG A 4 -2.01 14.04 -6.07
C ARG A 4 -2.79 13.50 -4.86
N ILE A 5 -2.61 14.07 -3.68
CA ILE A 5 -3.39 13.73 -2.49
C ILE A 5 -4.83 14.20 -2.70
N HIS A 6 -5.79 13.29 -2.58
CA HIS A 6 -7.21 13.60 -2.76
C HIS A 6 -8.05 13.24 -1.53
N HIS A 7 -7.48 12.47 -0.61
CA HIS A 7 -8.21 11.97 0.54
C HIS A 7 -7.22 11.62 1.65
N ILE A 8 -7.55 12.01 2.88
CA ILE A 8 -6.79 11.66 4.09
C ILE A 8 -7.78 11.19 5.14
N THR A 9 -7.48 10.06 5.74
CA THR A 9 -8.20 9.57 6.92
C THR A 9 -7.31 9.63 8.14
N TYR A 10 -7.90 9.98 9.29
CA TYR A 10 -7.20 10.07 10.56
C TYR A 10 -7.78 9.09 11.57
N HIS A 11 -6.90 8.34 12.22
CA HIS A 11 -7.25 7.41 13.27
C HIS A 11 -6.73 7.89 14.62
N ASP A 12 -7.63 8.45 15.45
CA ASP A 12 -7.29 9.09 16.72
C ASP A 12 -6.51 8.16 17.67
N LYS A 13 -7.00 6.92 17.84
CA LYS A 13 -6.40 5.94 18.77
C LYS A 13 -4.95 5.60 18.43
N PHE A 14 -4.63 5.52 17.15
CA PHE A 14 -3.29 5.18 16.69
C PHE A 14 -2.46 6.39 16.32
N ARG A 15 -3.04 7.60 16.40
CA ARG A 15 -2.38 8.85 16.00
C ARG A 15 -1.78 8.73 14.60
N SER A 16 -2.55 8.14 13.67
CA SER A 16 -2.08 7.80 12.33
C SER A 16 -2.91 8.42 11.24
N LEU A 17 -2.24 8.73 10.12
CA LEU A 17 -2.89 9.13 8.87
C LEU A 17 -2.78 8.02 7.84
N TYR A 18 -3.82 7.88 7.00
CA TYR A 18 -3.71 7.24 5.70
C TYR A 18 -3.93 8.29 4.61
N VAL A 19 -2.87 8.57 3.86
CA VAL A 19 -2.84 9.60 2.82
C VAL A 19 -3.01 8.94 1.46
N GLN A 20 -4.12 9.22 0.79
CA GLN A 20 -4.48 8.57 -0.47
C GLN A 20 -4.16 9.41 -1.69
N PHE A 21 -3.34 8.84 -2.58
CA PHE A 21 -2.94 9.42 -3.84
C PHE A 21 -3.86 8.96 -4.99
N ARG A 22 -4.08 9.81 -5.99
CA ARG A 22 -5.02 9.54 -7.09
C ARG A 22 -4.49 8.50 -8.06
N ASP A 23 -3.53 8.70 -8.78
CA ASP A 23 -3.16 7.95 -9.97
C ASP A 23 -2.29 6.73 -9.64
N CYS A 24 -2.04 5.87 -10.62
CA CYS A 24 -1.17 4.73 -10.51
C CYS A 24 -0.56 4.42 -11.89
N ASN A 25 0.69 4.00 -11.91
CA ASN A 25 1.39 3.52 -13.10
C ASN A 25 0.99 2.08 -13.48
N PHE A 26 0.36 1.31 -12.56
CA PHE A 26 -0.19 -0.01 -12.84
C PHE A 26 -1.68 0.05 -13.24
N LYS A 27 -2.13 -0.98 -13.95
CA LYS A 27 -3.53 -1.15 -14.41
C LYS A 27 -4.13 -2.44 -13.85
N CYS A 28 -3.95 -2.69 -12.55
CA CYS A 28 -4.38 -3.92 -11.91
C CYS A 28 -5.85 -4.24 -12.19
N LYS A 29 -6.11 -5.44 -12.70
CA LYS A 29 -7.46 -5.88 -13.10
C LYS A 29 -8.42 -6.01 -11.92
N GLY A 30 -7.90 -6.31 -10.73
CA GLY A 30 -8.64 -6.43 -9.47
C GLY A 30 -8.36 -5.30 -8.47
N CYS A 31 -8.00 -4.10 -8.91
CA CYS A 31 -7.70 -2.99 -8.01
C CYS A 31 -8.96 -2.53 -7.24
N ILE A 32 -8.88 -2.52 -5.90
CA ILE A 32 -9.97 -2.12 -5.01
C ILE A 32 -10.51 -0.71 -5.31
N ARG A 33 -9.67 0.18 -5.82
CA ARG A 33 -10.07 1.54 -6.23
C ARG A 33 -11.09 1.59 -7.37
N ARG A 34 -11.39 0.47 -8.01
CA ARG A 34 -12.51 0.35 -8.97
C ARG A 34 -13.87 0.37 -8.26
N ASN A 35 -13.93 0.02 -6.97
CA ASN A 35 -15.13 0.12 -6.15
C ASN A 35 -15.33 1.54 -5.63
N SER A 36 -14.25 2.15 -5.10
CA SER A 36 -14.29 3.49 -4.52
C SER A 36 -12.93 4.17 -4.63
N LEU A 37 -12.92 5.50 -4.76
CA LEU A 37 -11.73 6.33 -4.60
C LEU A 37 -11.45 6.66 -3.13
N TRP A 38 -12.46 6.47 -2.27
CA TRP A 38 -12.42 6.79 -0.86
C TRP A 38 -12.00 5.57 -0.05
N ASP A 39 -11.51 5.81 1.16
CA ASP A 39 -11.19 4.75 2.10
C ASP A 39 -12.45 3.99 2.50
N GLU A 40 -12.53 2.71 2.17
CA GLU A 40 -13.68 1.85 2.46
C GLU A 40 -13.79 1.46 3.95
N HIS A 41 -12.79 1.79 4.78
CA HIS A 41 -12.84 1.59 6.23
C HIS A 41 -13.57 2.71 6.98
N LEU A 42 -13.93 3.79 6.29
CA LEU A 42 -14.73 4.86 6.86
C LEU A 42 -16.13 4.35 7.31
N PRO A 43 -16.74 5.01 8.30
CA PRO A 43 -18.14 4.78 8.63
C PRO A 43 -19.03 4.90 7.40
N LEU A 44 -20.02 4.02 7.27
CA LEU A 44 -20.86 3.92 6.08
C LEU A 44 -21.50 5.26 5.68
N GLU A 45 -21.99 6.00 6.67
CA GLU A 45 -22.60 7.32 6.46
C GLU A 45 -21.62 8.32 5.81
N GLU A 46 -20.39 8.36 6.31
CA GLU A 46 -19.33 9.22 5.78
C GLU A 46 -18.95 8.80 4.35
N LEU A 47 -18.78 7.50 4.13
CA LEU A 47 -18.46 6.94 2.81
C LEU A 47 -19.56 7.27 1.78
N GLU A 48 -20.84 7.14 2.14
CA GLU A 48 -21.97 7.50 1.27
C GLU A 48 -22.02 9.01 0.98
N ARG A 49 -21.68 9.84 1.93
CA ARG A 49 -21.55 11.29 1.74
C ARG A 49 -20.44 11.62 0.73
N LEU A 50 -19.27 11.01 0.88
CA LEU A 50 -18.11 11.22 -0.01
C LEU A 50 -18.40 10.71 -1.43
N LYS A 51 -19.08 9.58 -1.60
CA LYS A 51 -19.45 9.02 -2.91
C LYS A 51 -20.37 9.95 -3.73
N ARG A 52 -21.06 10.87 -3.07
CA ARG A 52 -21.93 11.86 -3.76
C ARG A 52 -21.16 13.07 -4.30
N LEU A 53 -19.89 13.24 -3.91
CA LEU A 53 -19.08 14.35 -4.42
C LEU A 53 -18.81 14.17 -5.93
N LYS A 54 -19.15 15.19 -6.70
CA LYS A 54 -18.96 15.19 -8.18
C LYS A 54 -17.53 15.55 -8.57
N ILE A 55 -16.85 16.30 -7.72
CA ILE A 55 -15.48 16.78 -7.96
C ILE A 55 -14.63 16.32 -6.80
N VAL A 56 -13.52 15.66 -7.13
CA VAL A 56 -12.49 15.27 -6.16
C VAL A 56 -11.32 16.22 -6.37
N GLU A 57 -11.19 17.20 -5.48
CA GLU A 57 -10.05 18.11 -5.48
C GLU A 57 -8.81 17.44 -4.92
N THR A 58 -7.64 17.98 -5.26
CA THR A 58 -6.37 17.55 -4.69
C THR A 58 -5.82 18.66 -3.79
N MET A 59 -5.13 18.24 -2.75
CA MET A 59 -4.54 19.10 -1.73
C MET A 59 -3.23 19.74 -2.23
N SER A 60 -2.96 20.98 -1.84
CA SER A 60 -1.63 21.60 -2.01
C SER A 60 -0.69 21.20 -0.87
N LEU A 61 0.62 21.42 -1.06
CA LEU A 61 1.62 21.19 -0.01
C LEU A 61 1.35 22.05 1.23
N ASP A 62 0.95 23.31 1.05
CA ASP A 62 0.68 24.22 2.16
C ASP A 62 -0.56 23.78 2.97
N GLU A 63 -1.61 23.31 2.28
CA GLU A 63 -2.79 22.71 2.92
C GLU A 63 -2.42 21.45 3.69
N PHE A 64 -1.57 20.59 3.11
CA PHE A 64 -1.09 19.37 3.76
C PHE A 64 -0.26 19.69 5.00
N GLU A 65 0.70 20.60 4.92
CA GLU A 65 1.52 21.00 6.06
C GLU A 65 0.67 21.63 7.18
N ASN A 66 -0.31 22.49 6.81
CA ASN A 66 -1.23 23.07 7.77
C ASN A 66 -2.12 22.04 8.47
N LEU A 67 -2.47 20.94 7.78
CA LEU A 67 -3.19 19.82 8.37
C LEU A 67 -2.31 19.09 9.39
N ILE A 68 -1.05 18.75 9.01
CA ILE A 68 -0.10 18.06 9.90
C ILE A 68 0.14 18.86 11.19
N LYS A 69 0.26 20.19 11.11
CA LYS A 69 0.43 21.07 12.29
C LYS A 69 -0.76 21.05 13.27
N LYS A 70 -1.96 20.70 12.82
CA LYS A 70 -3.19 20.72 13.62
C LYS A 70 -3.53 19.38 14.26
N LEU A 71 -2.91 18.29 13.80
CA LEU A 71 -3.21 16.93 14.24
C LEU A 71 -2.08 16.38 15.10
N ASP A 72 -2.44 15.55 16.08
CA ASP A 72 -1.49 14.77 16.85
C ASP A 72 -1.20 13.46 16.11
N VAL A 73 -0.17 13.48 15.27
CA VAL A 73 0.18 12.37 14.34
C VAL A 73 1.56 11.81 14.68
N SER A 74 1.66 10.50 14.81
CA SER A 74 2.92 9.79 15.00
C SER A 74 3.46 9.20 13.70
N TYR A 75 2.56 8.68 12.83
CA TYR A 75 2.96 8.15 11.52
C TYR A 75 1.89 8.36 10.46
N ALA A 76 2.31 8.36 9.21
CA ALA A 76 1.45 8.50 8.06
C ALA A 76 1.75 7.41 7.02
N VAL A 77 0.74 6.61 6.65
CA VAL A 77 0.82 5.67 5.54
C VAL A 77 0.50 6.42 4.25
N LEU A 78 1.44 6.45 3.32
CA LEU A 78 1.31 7.06 2.01
C LEU A 78 0.94 5.98 0.99
N GLY A 79 -0.31 5.97 0.50
CA GLY A 79 -0.82 4.87 -0.32
C GLY A 79 -2.04 5.24 -1.16
N GLY A 80 -2.98 4.30 -1.33
CA GLY A 80 -4.21 4.47 -2.12
C GLY A 80 -4.01 4.16 -3.60
N GLY A 81 -3.57 5.14 -4.43
CA GLY A 81 -3.01 4.89 -5.76
C GLY A 81 -1.57 4.43 -5.68
N GLU A 82 -0.73 5.02 -6.50
CA GLU A 82 0.72 4.85 -6.39
C GLU A 82 1.35 6.20 -6.02
N PRO A 83 1.84 6.38 -4.78
CA PRO A 83 2.39 7.66 -4.35
C PRO A 83 3.58 8.12 -5.19
N THR A 84 4.40 7.19 -5.68
CA THR A 84 5.61 7.51 -6.46
C THR A 84 5.35 8.15 -7.81
N VAL A 85 4.09 8.18 -8.29
CA VAL A 85 3.73 8.96 -9.49
C VAL A 85 3.52 10.44 -9.19
N ASP A 86 3.48 10.83 -7.91
CA ASP A 86 3.42 12.25 -7.52
C ASP A 86 4.83 12.83 -7.48
N PRO A 87 5.17 13.81 -8.35
CA PRO A 87 6.50 14.41 -8.35
C PRO A 87 6.82 15.19 -7.07
N LEU A 88 5.80 15.50 -6.26
CA LEU A 88 5.91 16.20 -4.98
C LEU A 88 6.06 15.26 -3.78
N LEU A 89 6.06 13.94 -4.00
CA LEU A 89 6.20 12.97 -2.90
C LEU A 89 7.43 13.22 -2.00
N PRO A 90 8.63 13.55 -2.53
CA PRO A 90 9.76 13.88 -1.65
C PRO A 90 9.49 15.08 -0.74
N MET A 91 8.77 16.10 -1.21
CA MET A 91 8.40 17.26 -0.38
C MET A 91 7.34 16.89 0.67
N ILE A 92 6.41 15.99 0.35
CA ILE A 92 5.43 15.46 1.30
C ILE A 92 6.15 14.70 2.42
N VAL A 93 7.11 13.84 2.08
CA VAL A 93 7.92 13.10 3.05
C VAL A 93 8.75 14.07 3.92
N GLU A 94 9.34 15.10 3.32
CA GLU A 94 10.10 16.13 4.04
C GLU A 94 9.23 16.89 5.05
N ILE A 95 7.99 17.25 4.68
CA ILE A 95 7.02 17.88 5.59
C ILE A 95 6.76 16.95 6.78
N LEU A 96 6.44 15.68 6.54
CA LEU A 96 6.21 14.71 7.61
C LEU A 96 7.43 14.59 8.53
N SER A 97 8.61 14.42 7.97
CA SER A 97 9.87 14.31 8.71
C SER A 97 10.16 15.54 9.58
N LYS A 98 9.97 16.76 9.05
CA LYS A 98 10.13 18.03 9.78
C LYS A 98 9.19 18.14 10.99
N HIS A 99 8.01 17.54 10.92
CA HIS A 99 7.03 17.54 12.00
C HIS A 99 7.12 16.29 12.90
N GLY A 100 8.17 15.48 12.76
CA GLY A 100 8.39 14.29 13.59
C GLY A 100 7.42 13.13 13.29
N VAL A 101 6.77 13.16 12.12
CA VAL A 101 5.83 12.12 11.68
C VAL A 101 6.59 11.10 10.84
N ASN A 102 6.55 9.82 11.23
CA ASN A 102 7.15 8.75 10.45
C ASN A 102 6.33 8.47 9.19
N ALA A 103 6.96 8.56 8.02
CA ALA A 103 6.33 8.23 6.75
C ALA A 103 6.54 6.75 6.40
N ILE A 104 5.45 6.02 6.18
CA ILE A 104 5.43 4.64 5.69
C ILE A 104 4.95 4.68 4.24
N LEU A 105 5.82 4.37 3.30
CA LEU A 105 5.46 4.37 1.88
C LEU A 105 4.92 3.00 1.46
N LEU A 106 3.62 2.94 1.15
CA LEU A 106 2.97 1.77 0.55
C LEU A 106 2.96 1.93 -0.97
N THR A 107 3.70 1.08 -1.68
CA THR A 107 4.01 1.28 -3.10
C THR A 107 4.13 -0.04 -3.86
N ASN A 108 3.93 0.02 -5.18
CA ASN A 108 4.29 -1.07 -6.09
C ASN A 108 5.79 -1.12 -6.41
N ALA A 109 6.59 -0.21 -5.88
CA ALA A 109 8.04 -0.07 -6.00
C ALA A 109 8.60 0.11 -7.42
N TRP A 110 7.77 0.18 -8.46
CA TRP A 110 8.24 0.21 -9.86
C TRP A 110 9.08 1.44 -10.19
N LEU A 111 8.78 2.60 -9.56
CA LEU A 111 9.53 3.85 -9.76
C LEU A 111 10.62 4.10 -8.71
N LEU A 112 10.80 3.21 -7.72
CA LEU A 112 11.76 3.39 -6.63
C LEU A 112 13.17 2.95 -7.03
N HIS A 113 13.86 3.78 -7.76
CA HIS A 113 15.26 3.55 -8.17
C HIS A 113 15.99 4.86 -8.44
N GLY A 114 17.33 4.79 -8.48
CA GLY A 114 18.21 5.90 -8.88
C GLY A 114 18.01 7.19 -8.09
N GLU A 115 18.14 8.32 -8.75
CA GLU A 115 18.05 9.66 -8.14
C GLU A 115 16.71 9.92 -7.42
N TYR A 116 15.61 9.32 -7.91
CA TYR A 116 14.32 9.50 -7.27
C TYR A 116 14.28 8.84 -5.89
N LEU A 117 14.82 7.64 -5.74
CA LEU A 117 14.95 6.95 -4.46
C LEU A 117 15.87 7.73 -3.51
N GLU A 118 17.00 8.24 -4.00
CA GLU A 118 17.92 9.08 -3.21
C GLU A 118 17.27 10.36 -2.70
N ARG A 119 16.37 10.96 -3.47
CA ARG A 119 15.61 12.14 -3.04
C ARG A 119 14.64 11.81 -1.92
N LEU A 120 13.97 10.65 -1.96
CA LEU A 120 13.08 10.18 -0.90
C LEU A 120 13.85 9.86 0.39
N GLU A 121 15.01 9.23 0.26
CA GLU A 121 15.92 8.94 1.38
C GLU A 121 16.39 10.24 2.06
N ARG A 122 16.86 11.21 1.28
CA ARG A 122 17.25 12.55 1.78
C ARG A 122 16.09 13.31 2.42
N ALA A 123 14.86 13.12 1.95
CA ALA A 123 13.65 13.69 2.53
C ALA A 123 13.27 13.06 3.88
N GLY A 124 13.91 11.94 4.27
CA GLY A 124 13.69 11.26 5.55
C GLY A 124 12.80 10.03 5.47
N LEU A 125 12.53 9.49 4.28
CA LEU A 125 11.83 8.20 4.14
C LEU A 125 12.72 7.08 4.72
N LYS A 126 12.16 6.27 5.62
CA LYS A 126 12.85 5.14 6.25
C LYS A 126 12.12 3.83 6.07
N GLU A 127 10.80 3.84 6.08
CA GLU A 127 9.96 2.64 6.04
C GLU A 127 9.22 2.52 4.71
N VAL A 128 9.35 1.36 4.06
CA VAL A 128 8.70 1.06 2.77
C VAL A 128 7.99 -0.29 2.85
N CYS A 129 6.70 -0.30 2.53
CA CYS A 129 5.92 -1.51 2.33
C CYS A 129 5.72 -1.74 0.83
N VAL A 130 6.31 -2.79 0.30
CA VAL A 130 6.20 -3.10 -1.14
C VAL A 130 5.06 -4.07 -1.39
N SER A 131 4.13 -3.65 -2.25
CA SER A 131 2.99 -4.44 -2.67
C SER A 131 3.36 -5.31 -3.87
N ILE A 132 3.88 -6.52 -3.61
CA ILE A 132 4.27 -7.51 -4.64
C ILE A 132 3.01 -8.21 -5.14
N LYS A 133 2.68 -8.01 -6.42
CA LYS A 133 1.43 -8.57 -6.98
C LYS A 133 1.58 -10.02 -7.43
N ALA A 134 2.74 -10.39 -7.93
CA ALA A 134 3.18 -11.74 -8.26
C ALA A 134 4.69 -11.70 -8.53
N VAL A 135 5.37 -12.84 -8.48
CA VAL A 135 6.77 -12.99 -8.94
C VAL A 135 6.86 -13.74 -10.27
N THR A 136 5.81 -14.51 -10.61
CA THR A 136 5.69 -15.14 -11.93
C THR A 136 5.40 -14.07 -12.99
N PRO A 137 6.29 -13.87 -13.99
CA PRO A 137 6.19 -12.77 -14.95
C PRO A 137 4.83 -12.69 -15.67
N GLU A 138 4.29 -13.83 -16.09
CA GLU A 138 3.04 -13.92 -16.83
C GLU A 138 1.84 -13.51 -15.95
N ILE A 139 1.83 -13.94 -14.68
CA ILE A 139 0.79 -13.58 -13.71
C ILE A 139 0.87 -12.09 -13.41
N HIS A 140 2.07 -11.57 -13.15
CA HIS A 140 2.28 -10.17 -12.86
C HIS A 140 1.87 -9.27 -14.03
N ALA A 141 2.35 -9.55 -15.23
CA ALA A 141 2.02 -8.79 -16.43
C ALA A 141 0.53 -8.86 -16.76
N PHE A 142 -0.10 -10.04 -16.64
CA PHE A 142 -1.54 -10.20 -16.83
C PHE A 142 -2.35 -9.36 -15.83
N TYR A 143 -1.95 -9.38 -14.54
CA TYR A 143 -2.70 -8.69 -13.49
C TYR A 143 -2.48 -7.18 -13.49
N THR A 144 -1.22 -6.72 -13.62
CA THR A 144 -0.83 -5.31 -13.44
C THR A 144 -0.67 -4.54 -14.75
N GLY A 145 -0.38 -5.22 -15.85
CA GLY A 145 0.01 -4.60 -17.13
C GLY A 145 1.47 -4.11 -17.14
N ALA A 146 2.33 -4.57 -16.21
CA ALA A 146 3.73 -4.16 -16.09
C ALA A 146 4.66 -5.38 -15.88
N GLU A 147 5.95 -5.19 -16.09
CA GLU A 147 6.98 -6.20 -15.86
C GLU A 147 7.32 -6.31 -14.38
N VAL A 148 7.56 -7.54 -13.88
CA VAL A 148 7.88 -7.79 -12.48
C VAL A 148 9.35 -7.55 -12.13
N ASP A 149 10.26 -7.75 -13.05
CA ASP A 149 11.71 -7.70 -12.81
C ASP A 149 12.17 -6.38 -12.19
N VAL A 150 11.53 -5.28 -12.61
CA VAL A 150 11.77 -3.94 -12.05
C VAL A 150 11.40 -3.88 -10.57
N VAL A 151 10.24 -4.44 -10.20
CA VAL A 151 9.76 -4.48 -8.81
C VAL A 151 10.70 -5.30 -7.93
N LEU A 152 11.08 -6.50 -8.40
CA LEU A 152 11.95 -7.41 -7.65
C LEU A 152 13.36 -6.85 -7.47
N ARG A 153 13.90 -6.20 -8.50
CA ARG A 153 15.19 -5.51 -8.41
C ARG A 153 15.14 -4.35 -7.40
N ASN A 154 14.12 -3.50 -7.50
CA ASN A 154 13.96 -2.34 -6.62
C ASN A 154 13.69 -2.78 -5.17
N PHE A 155 13.02 -3.92 -4.96
CA PHE A 155 12.84 -4.50 -3.62
C PHE A 155 14.19 -4.86 -2.98
N ARG A 156 15.12 -5.49 -3.74
CA ARG A 156 16.47 -5.78 -3.26
C ARG A 156 17.27 -4.51 -2.97
N GLU A 157 17.21 -3.52 -3.88
CA GLU A 157 17.89 -2.23 -3.71
C GLU A 157 17.44 -1.51 -2.44
N LEU A 158 16.12 -1.51 -2.12
CA LEU A 158 15.60 -0.93 -0.88
C LEU A 158 16.20 -1.60 0.35
N TYR A 159 16.29 -2.93 0.37
CA TYR A 159 16.90 -3.67 1.47
C TYR A 159 18.39 -3.35 1.60
N GLU A 160 19.15 -3.38 0.52
CA GLU A 160 20.58 -3.09 0.48
C GLU A 160 20.93 -1.67 0.94
N ARG A 161 20.03 -0.72 0.70
CA ARG A 161 20.13 0.68 1.19
C ARG A 161 19.76 0.84 2.66
N GLY A 162 19.24 -0.21 3.32
CA GLY A 162 18.92 -0.19 4.74
C GLY A 162 17.55 0.40 5.08
N PHE A 163 16.61 0.44 4.14
CA PHE A 163 15.23 0.78 4.47
C PHE A 163 14.59 -0.28 5.37
N GLU A 164 13.74 0.15 6.30
CA GLU A 164 12.84 -0.73 7.05
C GLU A 164 11.81 -1.28 6.08
N LEU A 165 12.06 -2.49 5.59
CA LEU A 165 11.30 -3.08 4.48
C LEU A 165 10.23 -4.03 4.99
N ARG A 166 9.03 -3.91 4.42
CA ARG A 166 7.91 -4.85 4.56
C ARG A 166 7.40 -5.25 3.18
N ALA A 167 6.73 -6.37 3.11
CA ALA A 167 6.05 -6.81 1.89
C ALA A 167 4.56 -7.08 2.15
N GLU A 168 3.74 -6.85 1.13
CA GLU A 168 2.36 -7.33 1.11
C GLU A 168 2.01 -7.92 -0.26
N SER A 169 1.05 -8.82 -0.28
CA SER A 169 0.44 -9.33 -1.52
C SER A 169 -1.04 -9.62 -1.32
N ILE A 170 -1.74 -9.89 -2.41
CA ILE A 170 -3.17 -10.18 -2.39
C ILE A 170 -3.37 -11.63 -2.81
N TYR A 171 -4.04 -12.44 -1.98
CA TYR A 171 -4.50 -13.77 -2.37
C TYR A 171 -5.76 -13.66 -3.23
N ILE A 172 -5.70 -14.15 -4.46
CA ILE A 172 -6.82 -14.10 -5.44
C ILE A 172 -7.12 -15.52 -5.94
N PRO A 173 -8.26 -16.14 -5.54
CA PRO A 173 -8.64 -17.45 -6.02
C PRO A 173 -8.71 -17.49 -7.55
N GLY A 174 -8.05 -18.50 -8.16
CA GLY A 174 -7.95 -18.67 -9.60
C GLY A 174 -6.87 -17.82 -10.29
N LEU A 175 -6.04 -17.06 -9.53
CA LEU A 175 -4.96 -16.28 -10.13
C LEU A 175 -3.68 -16.22 -9.27
N ILE A 176 -3.79 -15.78 -8.03
CA ILE A 176 -2.67 -15.65 -7.09
C ILE A 176 -3.03 -16.52 -5.90
N GLU A 177 -2.70 -17.79 -5.99
CA GLU A 177 -3.04 -18.81 -5.01
C GLU A 177 -1.80 -19.25 -4.20
N VAL A 178 -1.92 -20.34 -3.48
CA VAL A 178 -0.90 -20.83 -2.54
C VAL A 178 0.47 -20.94 -3.19
N GLU A 179 0.54 -21.45 -4.42
CA GLU A 179 1.80 -21.66 -5.15
C GLU A 179 2.49 -20.34 -5.52
N GLU A 180 1.71 -19.31 -5.85
CA GLU A 180 2.28 -18.00 -6.16
C GLU A 180 2.68 -17.26 -4.87
N ILE A 181 1.89 -17.39 -3.79
CA ILE A 181 2.26 -16.89 -2.47
C ILE A 181 3.55 -17.55 -1.98
N GLU A 182 3.73 -18.86 -2.19
CA GLU A 182 4.96 -19.57 -1.87
C GLU A 182 6.17 -18.98 -2.62
N ARG A 183 6.04 -18.75 -3.94
CA ARG A 183 7.11 -18.11 -4.74
C ARG A 183 7.44 -16.70 -4.25
N ILE A 184 6.42 -15.92 -3.87
CA ILE A 184 6.63 -14.59 -3.29
C ILE A 184 7.39 -14.71 -1.96
N ALA A 185 7.00 -15.63 -1.08
CA ALA A 185 7.68 -15.86 0.20
C ALA A 185 9.14 -16.31 0.01
N GLN A 186 9.40 -17.21 -0.95
CA GLN A 186 10.76 -17.64 -1.33
C GLN A 186 11.60 -16.46 -1.84
N PHE A 187 11.00 -15.60 -2.67
CA PHE A 187 11.69 -14.40 -3.16
C PHE A 187 12.05 -13.47 -1.99
N ILE A 188 11.09 -13.15 -1.11
CA ILE A 188 11.34 -12.28 0.06
C ILE A 188 12.43 -12.90 0.94
N ALA A 189 12.35 -14.20 1.24
CA ALA A 189 13.35 -14.92 2.04
C ALA A 189 14.73 -14.92 1.40
N SER A 190 14.83 -14.92 0.06
CA SER A 190 16.11 -14.79 -0.66
C SER A 190 16.80 -13.45 -0.43
N VAL A 191 16.06 -12.42 0.00
CA VAL A 191 16.59 -11.12 0.41
C VAL A 191 16.88 -11.14 1.91
N ASN A 192 15.86 -11.40 2.74
CA ASN A 192 16.00 -11.64 4.17
C ASN A 192 14.73 -12.29 4.73
N SER A 193 14.87 -13.43 5.41
CA SER A 193 13.74 -14.17 6.00
C SER A 193 13.04 -13.46 7.17
N SER A 194 13.61 -12.38 7.69
CA SER A 194 13.01 -11.56 8.75
C SER A 194 12.17 -10.39 8.24
N ILE A 195 12.08 -10.18 6.92
CA ILE A 195 11.21 -9.15 6.35
C ILE A 195 9.75 -9.52 6.61
N PRO A 196 8.95 -8.65 7.31
CA PRO A 196 7.55 -8.90 7.56
C PRO A 196 6.77 -9.01 6.25
N TYR A 197 5.92 -10.03 6.16
CA TYR A 197 5.07 -10.27 5.00
C TYR A 197 3.60 -10.39 5.36
N ARG A 198 2.73 -9.62 4.69
CA ARG A 198 1.29 -9.67 4.88
C ARG A 198 0.57 -10.18 3.65
N ILE A 199 -0.37 -11.11 3.84
CA ILE A 199 -1.22 -11.68 2.81
C ILE A 199 -2.64 -11.15 2.99
N ASP A 200 -3.12 -10.31 2.07
CA ASP A 200 -4.43 -9.70 2.13
C ASP A 200 -5.45 -10.52 1.30
N ALA A 201 -6.62 -10.78 1.88
CA ALA A 201 -7.72 -11.39 1.16
C ALA A 201 -8.22 -10.44 0.06
N TYR A 202 -8.36 -10.95 -1.15
CA TYR A 202 -8.91 -10.17 -2.27
C TYR A 202 -10.31 -9.63 -1.96
N CYS A 203 -10.52 -8.36 -2.21
CA CYS A 203 -11.83 -7.73 -2.20
C CYS A 203 -12.41 -7.70 -3.62
N PRO A 204 -13.53 -8.38 -3.90
CA PRO A 204 -14.14 -8.39 -5.23
C PRO A 204 -14.45 -7.00 -5.75
N VAL A 205 -14.08 -6.74 -6.99
CA VAL A 205 -14.33 -5.46 -7.65
C VAL A 205 -15.19 -5.63 -8.90
N LYS A 206 -15.95 -4.59 -9.22
CA LYS A 206 -16.84 -4.60 -10.38
C LYS A 206 -16.07 -4.89 -11.68
N GLY A 207 -16.52 -5.89 -12.42
CA GLY A 207 -15.94 -6.29 -13.71
C GLY A 207 -14.68 -7.16 -13.62
N ALA A 208 -14.28 -7.59 -12.43
CA ALA A 208 -13.28 -8.64 -12.25
C ALA A 208 -13.97 -10.01 -12.02
N PRO A 209 -13.41 -11.13 -12.52
CA PRO A 209 -14.06 -12.43 -12.44
C PRO A 209 -13.86 -13.14 -11.09
N TRP A 210 -12.99 -12.62 -10.23
CA TRP A 210 -12.56 -13.32 -9.00
C TRP A 210 -13.51 -13.09 -7.83
N ARG A 211 -13.71 -14.15 -7.05
CA ARG A 211 -14.41 -14.09 -5.77
C ARG A 211 -13.46 -13.73 -4.63
N ARG A 212 -14.04 -13.38 -3.48
CA ARG A 212 -13.26 -13.32 -2.22
C ARG A 212 -12.78 -14.72 -1.85
N PRO A 213 -11.54 -14.88 -1.35
CA PRO A 213 -11.11 -16.13 -0.74
C PRO A 213 -11.86 -16.39 0.56
N THR A 214 -11.93 -17.65 0.97
CA THR A 214 -12.33 -18.04 2.32
C THR A 214 -11.17 -17.78 3.29
N VAL A 215 -11.48 -17.74 4.61
CA VAL A 215 -10.44 -17.63 5.64
C VAL A 215 -9.45 -18.78 5.55
N ASP A 216 -9.95 -20.04 5.36
CA ASP A 216 -9.11 -21.23 5.26
C ASP A 216 -8.17 -21.19 4.03
N GLU A 217 -8.59 -20.60 2.91
CA GLU A 217 -7.72 -20.42 1.74
C GLU A 217 -6.56 -19.48 2.05
N VAL A 218 -6.82 -18.38 2.74
CA VAL A 218 -5.77 -17.43 3.15
C VAL A 218 -4.87 -18.05 4.21
N LEU A 219 -5.41 -18.77 5.19
CA LEU A 219 -4.60 -19.44 6.21
C LEU A 219 -3.66 -20.48 5.63
N ARG A 220 -4.08 -21.28 4.64
CA ARG A 220 -3.18 -22.20 3.95
C ARG A 220 -2.03 -21.46 3.24
N ALA A 221 -2.29 -20.28 2.69
CA ALA A 221 -1.23 -19.46 2.09
C ALA A 221 -0.26 -18.92 3.16
N VAL A 222 -0.75 -18.56 4.34
CA VAL A 222 0.08 -18.17 5.50
C VAL A 222 0.97 -19.33 5.94
N GLU A 223 0.40 -20.52 6.16
CA GLU A 223 1.15 -21.72 6.56
C GLU A 223 2.28 -22.07 5.60
N VAL A 224 2.09 -21.83 4.31
CA VAL A 224 3.13 -22.06 3.30
C VAL A 224 4.21 -20.98 3.36
N ALA A 225 3.82 -19.71 3.53
CA ALA A 225 4.77 -18.59 3.63
C ALA A 225 5.63 -18.67 4.90
N GLU A 226 5.07 -19.13 6.04
CA GLU A 226 5.76 -19.33 7.31
C GLU A 226 6.91 -20.37 7.25
N LYS A 227 6.96 -21.22 6.21
CA LYS A 227 8.09 -22.11 5.98
C LYS A 227 9.37 -21.37 5.58
N TYR A 228 9.24 -20.16 5.08
CA TYR A 228 10.32 -19.33 4.53
C TYR A 228 10.58 -18.06 5.31
N LEU A 229 9.55 -17.50 5.97
CA LEU A 229 9.58 -16.19 6.61
C LEU A 229 9.19 -16.31 8.09
N SER A 230 9.87 -15.55 8.95
CA SER A 230 9.66 -15.59 10.41
C SER A 230 8.50 -14.70 10.90
N ASP A 231 8.04 -13.74 10.09
CA ASP A 231 6.96 -12.81 10.43
C ASP A 231 5.96 -12.75 9.26
N VAL A 232 4.93 -13.59 9.34
CA VAL A 232 3.84 -13.64 8.36
C VAL A 232 2.53 -13.29 9.04
N SER A 233 1.77 -12.39 8.43
CA SER A 233 0.45 -11.98 8.87
C SER A 233 -0.55 -12.01 7.73
N PHE A 234 -1.83 -11.86 8.03
CA PHE A 234 -2.85 -11.79 7.01
C PHE A 234 -3.96 -10.79 7.37
N LEU A 235 -4.70 -10.35 6.36
CA LEU A 235 -5.89 -9.53 6.53
C LEU A 235 -7.08 -10.19 5.83
N HIS A 236 -8.13 -10.48 6.59
CA HIS A 236 -9.40 -11.00 6.06
C HIS A 236 -10.57 -10.28 6.75
N PRO A 237 -11.58 -9.76 6.01
CA PRO A 237 -12.66 -8.94 6.58
C PRO A 237 -13.57 -9.69 7.55
N GLU A 238 -13.62 -11.02 7.50
CA GLU A 238 -14.39 -11.84 8.46
C GLU A 238 -13.69 -12.02 9.80
N VAL A 239 -12.35 -11.89 9.83
CA VAL A 239 -11.51 -12.03 11.03
C VAL A 239 -11.14 -10.67 11.60
N HIS A 240 -10.71 -9.76 10.73
CA HIS A 240 -10.21 -8.45 11.11
C HIS A 240 -11.28 -7.39 10.85
N LYS A 241 -12.04 -7.07 11.88
CA LYS A 241 -12.97 -5.94 11.84
C LYS A 241 -12.21 -4.66 12.10
N SER A 242 -12.47 -3.62 11.32
CA SER A 242 -11.90 -2.31 11.59
C SER A 242 -12.40 -1.82 12.95
N HIS A 243 -11.47 -1.57 13.87
CA HIS A 243 -11.78 -1.04 15.20
C HIS A 243 -11.25 0.39 15.29
N GLY A 244 -12.14 1.34 15.39
CA GLY A 244 -11.80 2.72 15.69
C GLY A 244 -12.54 3.74 14.85
N VAL A 245 -12.58 4.96 15.35
CA VAL A 245 -13.15 6.09 14.64
C VAL A 245 -12.14 6.57 13.62
N ILE A 246 -12.42 6.32 12.37
CA ILE A 246 -11.69 6.91 11.24
C ILE A 246 -12.54 8.08 10.78
N ARG A 247 -11.95 9.27 10.73
CA ARG A 247 -12.61 10.45 10.17
C ARG A 247 -11.83 11.00 8.98
N CYS A 248 -12.56 11.51 8.02
CA CYS A 248 -11.99 12.26 6.92
C CYS A 248 -11.52 13.64 7.43
N VAL A 249 -10.34 14.07 7.05
CA VAL A 249 -9.72 15.33 7.42
C VAL A 249 -9.28 16.09 6.19
#